data_c9dd77cea796c7e8293385917d4044b2
#
_entry.id   c9dd77cea796c7e8293385917d4044b2
#
_cell.length_a   1.000
_cell.length_b   1.000
_cell.length_c   1.000
_cell.angle_alpha   90.00
_cell.angle_beta   90.00
_cell.angle_gamma   90.00
#
_symmetry.space_group_name_H-M   'P 1'
#
loop_
_entity.id
_entity.type
_entity.pdbx_description
1 polymer ?
#
loop_
_entity_poly.entity_id
_entity_poly.type
_entity_poly.pdbx_seq_one_letter_code
_entity_poly.pdbx_strand_id
1 'polypeptide(L)'
;VSVSTLLSASPLSEPSLLRELDTRAFELTDTGRDWLVDRPLQVLGYLVLAVVLRLCLHRMINRFTDNSSGKSPILLRPLRDRSSGTVKGAILNERRKQRASTIGSVLKSAVSVMILTWFVLSVLDVVGVNVAPFIASAGIVGVALGFGAQNLVRDFLSGIFMLLEDQYGVGDVVDLGEATGTVESVGLRVTTIRDINGTVWYCRNGEVLRVGNMSQGFAVAVLDLPISHTANIEHACEVAERTTASMVKSGDFENDILEPPEMLGVNAVSADTVTIRITIKTRPGRQWAVQRRLHQDILEAFDDADIKAPYALGRPGGVAADSGS
;
A
#
# COMPACT_ATOMS: atom_id res chain seq x y z
N VAL A 1 -6.56 -40.30 102.82
CA VAL A 1 -6.50 -40.59 101.41
C VAL A 1 -5.57 -39.57 100.77
N SER A 2 -4.54 -40.05 100.15
CA SER A 2 -3.29 -39.47 99.67
C SER A 2 -3.38 -38.19 98.83
N VAL A 3 -2.60 -37.23 99.27
CA VAL A 3 -2.12 -36.01 98.51
C VAL A 3 -0.81 -36.41 97.83
N SER A 4 -0.82 -36.89 96.57
CA SER A 4 0.39 -37.14 95.80
C SER A 4 0.13 -37.27 94.31
N THR A 5 -0.51 -36.24 93.72
CA THR A 5 -0.61 -36.21 92.21
C THR A 5 -0.74 -34.76 91.72
N LEU A 6 0.23 -33.93 92.01
CA LEU A 6 0.35 -32.61 91.34
C LEU A 6 1.82 -32.13 91.38
N LEU A 7 2.70 -32.82 90.65
CA LEU A 7 3.99 -32.28 90.27
C LEU A 7 4.61 -33.13 89.15
N SER A 8 4.09 -33.06 87.93
CA SER A 8 4.88 -33.36 86.75
C SER A 8 4.68 -32.21 85.72
N ALA A 9 5.18 -31.05 86.07
CA ALA A 9 5.47 -30.03 85.08
C ALA A 9 6.77 -30.47 84.39
N SER A 10 6.63 -30.99 83.17
CA SER A 10 7.76 -31.26 82.31
C SER A 10 8.55 -29.95 82.10
N PRO A 11 9.86 -29.91 82.26
CA PRO A 11 10.66 -28.75 81.92
C PRO A 11 10.57 -28.59 80.39
N LEU A 12 9.90 -27.53 79.95
CA LEU A 12 10.04 -27.08 78.60
C LEU A 12 11.50 -26.91 78.29
N SER A 13 12.04 -27.77 77.42
CA SER A 13 13.44 -27.81 77.07
C SER A 13 13.83 -26.46 76.44
N GLU A 14 14.60 -25.66 77.13
CA GLU A 14 15.19 -24.41 76.66
C GLU A 14 15.76 -24.44 75.22
N PRO A 15 16.30 -25.56 74.74
CA PRO A 15 16.80 -25.61 73.35
C PRO A 15 15.76 -25.49 72.26
N SER A 16 14.45 -25.74 72.53
CA SER A 16 13.41 -25.58 71.52
C SER A 16 13.00 -24.14 71.34
N LEU A 17 12.91 -23.34 72.41
CA LEU A 17 12.62 -21.92 72.36
C LEU A 17 13.77 -21.12 71.70
N LEU A 18 15.01 -21.41 72.02
CA LEU A 18 16.16 -20.81 71.39
C LEU A 18 16.25 -21.11 69.88
N ARG A 19 15.93 -22.32 69.49
CA ARG A 19 15.87 -22.75 68.09
C ARG A 19 14.72 -22.04 67.31
N GLU A 20 13.56 -21.85 67.96
CA GLU A 20 12.46 -21.15 67.37
C GLU A 20 12.68 -19.64 67.27
N LEU A 21 13.41 -19.04 68.24
CA LEU A 21 13.84 -17.66 68.21
C LEU A 21 14.91 -17.42 67.12
N ASP A 22 15.83 -18.37 66.97
CA ASP A 22 16.94 -18.27 65.99
C ASP A 22 16.38 -18.42 64.56
N THR A 23 15.41 -19.34 64.31
CA THR A 23 14.70 -19.42 63.03
C THR A 23 13.88 -18.17 62.72
N ARG A 24 13.20 -17.60 63.69
CA ARG A 24 12.44 -16.36 63.50
C ARG A 24 13.33 -15.14 63.28
N ALA A 25 14.47 -15.08 63.98
CA ALA A 25 15.47 -14.02 63.76
C ALA A 25 16.08 -14.12 62.36
N PHE A 26 16.36 -15.35 61.88
CA PHE A 26 16.84 -15.61 60.53
C PHE A 26 15.80 -15.24 59.46
N GLU A 27 14.55 -15.65 59.64
CA GLU A 27 13.42 -15.26 58.75
C GLU A 27 13.21 -13.72 58.69
N LEU A 28 13.27 -13.04 59.85
CA LEU A 28 13.18 -11.56 59.92
C LEU A 28 14.38 -10.88 59.22
N THR A 29 15.56 -11.47 59.29
CA THR A 29 16.74 -10.93 58.63
C THR A 29 16.69 -11.11 57.10
N ASP A 30 16.21 -12.25 56.64
CA ASP A 30 16.01 -12.51 55.20
C ASP A 30 14.89 -11.62 54.63
N THR A 31 13.74 -11.52 55.31
CA THR A 31 12.66 -10.60 54.94
C THR A 31 13.11 -9.13 54.94
N GLY A 32 13.93 -8.75 55.90
CA GLY A 32 14.53 -7.40 55.99
C GLY A 32 15.50 -7.13 54.82
N ARG A 33 16.29 -8.12 54.46
CA ARG A 33 17.23 -8.04 53.34
C ARG A 33 16.50 -7.93 52.00
N ASP A 34 15.46 -8.74 51.79
CA ASP A 34 14.62 -8.69 50.56
C ASP A 34 14.01 -7.29 50.40
N TRP A 35 13.47 -6.69 51.48
CA TRP A 35 12.84 -5.40 51.40
C TRP A 35 13.80 -4.22 51.29
N LEU A 36 14.96 -4.26 51.93
CA LEU A 36 15.90 -3.14 52.03
C LEU A 36 16.99 -3.19 50.94
N VAL A 37 17.29 -4.34 50.38
CA VAL A 37 18.39 -4.50 49.42
C VAL A 37 17.89 -5.03 48.07
N ASP A 38 17.17 -6.16 48.06
CA ASP A 38 16.90 -6.84 46.79
C ASP A 38 15.83 -6.14 45.96
N ARG A 39 14.75 -5.65 46.60
CA ARG A 39 13.69 -4.87 45.88
C ARG A 39 14.19 -3.51 45.37
N PRO A 40 14.88 -2.67 46.14
CA PRO A 40 15.43 -1.42 45.63
C PRO A 40 16.44 -1.65 44.51
N LEU A 41 17.24 -2.71 44.59
CA LEU A 41 18.21 -3.08 43.53
C LEU A 41 17.50 -3.50 42.23
N GLN A 42 16.41 -4.27 42.34
CA GLN A 42 15.56 -4.62 41.19
C GLN A 42 14.92 -3.38 40.54
N VAL A 43 14.36 -2.47 41.35
CA VAL A 43 13.77 -1.21 40.86
C VAL A 43 14.84 -0.36 40.16
N LEU A 44 16.04 -0.27 40.74
CA LEU A 44 17.16 0.44 40.12
C LEU A 44 17.57 -0.22 38.79
N GLY A 45 17.60 -1.55 38.73
CA GLY A 45 17.84 -2.31 37.50
C GLY A 45 16.82 -2.01 36.41
N TYR A 46 15.52 -2.03 36.74
CA TYR A 46 14.45 -1.65 35.79
C TYR A 46 14.53 -0.18 35.36
N LEU A 47 14.91 0.73 36.27
CA LEU A 47 15.11 2.15 35.94
C LEU A 47 16.25 2.33 34.95
N VAL A 48 17.40 1.70 35.21
CA VAL A 48 18.56 1.75 34.30
C VAL A 48 18.19 1.16 32.95
N LEU A 49 17.52 0.00 32.92
CA LEU A 49 17.07 -0.64 31.68
C LEU A 49 16.08 0.25 30.90
N ALA A 50 15.10 0.86 31.58
CA ALA A 50 14.16 1.79 30.97
C ALA A 50 14.85 3.01 30.34
N VAL A 51 15.81 3.59 31.05
CA VAL A 51 16.61 4.74 30.57
C VAL A 51 17.45 4.33 29.35
N VAL A 52 18.17 3.21 29.43
CA VAL A 52 19.00 2.71 28.32
C VAL A 52 18.13 2.42 27.10
N LEU A 53 17.01 1.72 27.27
CA LEU A 53 16.07 1.40 26.20
C LEU A 53 15.50 2.67 25.56
N ARG A 54 15.09 3.64 26.37
CA ARG A 54 14.61 4.95 25.90
C ARG A 54 15.67 5.69 25.11
N LEU A 55 16.89 5.78 25.60
CA LEU A 55 17.99 6.47 24.90
C LEU A 55 18.34 5.78 23.59
N CYS A 56 18.39 4.45 23.59
CA CYS A 56 18.68 3.65 22.41
C CYS A 56 17.61 3.85 21.33
N LEU A 57 16.32 3.72 21.68
CA LEU A 57 15.22 3.88 20.75
C LEU A 57 15.08 5.34 20.25
N HIS A 58 15.24 6.34 21.12
CA HIS A 58 15.26 7.75 20.71
C HIS A 58 16.41 8.04 19.76
N ARG A 59 17.62 7.48 20.01
CA ARG A 59 18.77 7.64 19.12
C ARG A 59 18.53 6.94 17.77
N MET A 60 17.92 5.78 17.77
CA MET A 60 17.54 5.06 16.56
C MET A 60 16.51 5.86 15.73
N ILE A 61 15.45 6.36 16.36
CA ILE A 61 14.44 7.20 15.70
C ILE A 61 15.09 8.45 15.10
N ASN A 62 15.96 9.14 15.84
CA ASN A 62 16.69 10.29 15.33
C ASN A 62 17.52 9.93 14.10
N ARG A 63 18.24 8.81 14.15
CA ARG A 63 19.08 8.37 13.03
C ARG A 63 18.28 8.07 11.77
N PHE A 64 17.09 7.46 11.90
CA PHE A 64 16.18 7.23 10.77
C PHE A 64 15.57 8.53 10.25
N THR A 65 15.18 9.43 11.14
CA THR A 65 14.58 10.72 10.78
C THR A 65 15.59 11.67 10.12
N ASP A 66 16.83 11.72 10.63
CA ASP A 66 17.92 12.55 10.06
C ASP A 66 18.46 11.98 8.75
N ASN A 67 18.50 10.66 8.58
CA ASN A 67 18.98 10.02 7.35
C ASN A 67 18.01 10.22 6.17
N SER A 68 16.71 10.42 6.44
CA SER A 68 15.72 10.84 5.44
C SER A 68 15.94 12.26 4.92
N SER A 69 16.76 13.06 5.58
CA SER A 69 17.11 14.44 5.21
C SER A 69 18.25 14.57 4.20
N GLY A 70 18.64 13.47 3.54
CA GLY A 70 19.52 13.52 2.35
C GLY A 70 20.90 14.12 2.60
N LYS A 71 21.62 13.66 3.63
CA LYS A 71 23.07 13.89 3.71
C LYS A 71 23.75 13.04 2.64
N SER A 72 23.86 13.59 1.44
CA SER A 72 24.78 13.03 0.43
C SER A 72 26.18 12.97 1.01
N PRO A 73 26.96 11.90 0.71
CA PRO A 73 28.36 11.83 1.13
C PRO A 73 29.10 13.09 0.72
N ILE A 74 29.90 13.62 1.62
CA ILE A 74 30.65 14.90 1.46
C ILE A 74 31.45 14.96 0.15
N LEU A 75 31.82 13.82 -0.42
CA LEU A 75 32.58 13.67 -1.65
C LEU A 75 31.85 14.08 -2.94
N LEU A 76 30.51 14.13 -2.96
CA LEU A 76 29.69 14.47 -4.15
C LEU A 76 29.05 15.86 -4.09
N ARG A 77 29.33 16.63 -3.05
CA ARG A 77 28.77 17.97 -2.82
C ARG A 77 29.09 19.00 -3.92
N PRO A 78 30.31 19.07 -4.52
CA PRO A 78 30.64 20.11 -5.49
C PRO A 78 30.00 19.93 -6.87
N LEU A 79 29.49 18.73 -7.21
CA LEU A 79 28.89 18.47 -8.52
C LEU A 79 27.37 18.69 -8.57
N ARG A 80 26.69 18.71 -7.41
CA ARG A 80 25.24 18.82 -7.31
C ARG A 80 24.74 20.25 -7.11
N ASP A 81 25.56 21.13 -6.57
CA ASP A 81 25.17 22.54 -6.33
C ASP A 81 25.04 23.37 -7.63
N ARG A 82 25.51 22.85 -8.76
CA ARG A 82 25.37 23.53 -10.06
C ARG A 82 24.07 23.24 -10.83
N SER A 83 23.31 22.23 -10.44
CA SER A 83 22.08 21.83 -11.17
C SER A 83 20.75 22.05 -10.42
N SER A 84 20.78 22.50 -9.16
CA SER A 84 19.58 22.60 -8.31
C SER A 84 19.21 24.04 -7.93
N GLY A 85 19.40 24.99 -8.83
CA GLY A 85 19.06 26.40 -8.63
C GLY A 85 17.56 26.72 -8.69
N THR A 86 16.65 25.79 -8.38
CA THR A 86 15.23 26.08 -8.39
C THR A 86 14.69 26.15 -6.96
N VAL A 87 14.10 27.29 -6.61
CA VAL A 87 13.36 27.56 -5.36
C VAL A 87 12.38 26.41 -5.00
N LYS A 88 11.84 25.70 -5.99
CA LYS A 88 11.00 24.50 -5.82
C LYS A 88 11.71 23.36 -5.07
N GLY A 89 12.98 23.10 -5.31
CA GLY A 89 13.74 22.04 -4.64
C GLY A 89 13.94 22.32 -3.14
N ALA A 90 14.18 23.59 -2.79
CA ALA A 90 14.34 24.01 -1.40
C ALA A 90 13.02 23.85 -0.59
N ILE A 91 11.89 24.28 -1.17
CA ILE A 91 10.55 24.17 -0.54
C ILE A 91 10.14 22.71 -0.33
N LEU A 92 10.41 21.82 -1.28
CA LEU A 92 10.10 20.40 -1.17
C LEU A 92 10.93 19.71 -0.08
N ASN A 93 12.21 20.07 0.05
CA ASN A 93 13.10 19.54 1.08
C ASN A 93 12.68 20.02 2.49
N GLU A 94 12.25 21.29 2.61
CA GLU A 94 11.75 21.86 3.88
C GLU A 94 10.49 21.13 4.35
N ARG A 95 9.51 20.95 3.47
CA ARG A 95 8.28 20.20 3.78
C ARG A 95 8.57 18.74 4.19
N ARG A 96 9.51 18.07 3.51
CA ARG A 96 9.91 16.70 3.85
C ARG A 96 10.57 16.65 5.23
N LYS A 97 11.43 17.62 5.56
CA LYS A 97 12.09 17.73 6.86
C LYS A 97 11.09 17.99 8.00
N GLN A 98 10.14 18.90 7.80
CA GLN A 98 9.08 19.17 8.79
C GLN A 98 8.23 17.92 9.07
N ARG A 99 7.80 17.20 8.02
CA ARG A 99 7.04 15.94 8.17
C ARG A 99 7.84 14.87 8.91
N ALA A 100 9.11 14.67 8.57
CA ALA A 100 9.99 13.72 9.24
C ALA A 100 10.18 14.09 10.73
N SER A 101 10.36 15.37 11.06
CA SER A 101 10.47 15.85 12.44
C SER A 101 9.18 15.59 13.24
N THR A 102 8.01 15.88 12.68
CA THR A 102 6.73 15.66 13.33
C THR A 102 6.49 14.17 13.60
N ILE A 103 6.71 13.31 12.59
CA ILE A 103 6.58 11.85 12.75
C ILE A 103 7.57 11.35 13.80
N GLY A 104 8.82 11.82 13.76
CA GLY A 104 9.83 11.46 14.75
C GLY A 104 9.44 11.84 16.19
N SER A 105 8.83 13.02 16.40
CA SER A 105 8.39 13.46 17.74
C SER A 105 7.22 12.62 18.24
N VAL A 106 6.23 12.31 17.41
CA VAL A 106 5.10 11.44 17.78
C VAL A 106 5.58 10.04 18.15
N LEU A 107 6.48 9.46 17.34
CA LEU A 107 7.04 8.14 17.60
C LEU A 107 7.84 8.08 18.90
N LYS A 108 8.64 9.12 19.21
CA LYS A 108 9.35 9.25 20.49
C LYS A 108 8.40 9.33 21.66
N SER A 109 7.31 10.09 21.53
CA SER A 109 6.29 10.21 22.58
C SER A 109 5.61 8.85 22.82
N ALA A 110 5.21 8.14 21.78
CA ALA A 110 4.60 6.82 21.88
C ALA A 110 5.54 5.81 22.56
N VAL A 111 6.79 5.75 22.11
CA VAL A 111 7.83 4.90 22.73
C VAL A 111 8.06 5.26 24.20
N SER A 112 8.11 6.56 24.53
CA SER A 112 8.32 7.01 25.91
C SER A 112 7.16 6.60 26.83
N VAL A 113 5.92 6.71 26.34
CA VAL A 113 4.71 6.28 27.09
C VAL A 113 4.76 4.77 27.32
N MET A 114 5.10 4.00 26.29
CA MET A 114 5.18 2.53 26.37
C MET A 114 6.23 2.07 27.39
N ILE A 115 7.44 2.66 27.33
CA ILE A 115 8.53 2.35 28.28
C ILE A 115 8.14 2.77 29.70
N LEU A 116 7.51 3.93 29.89
CA LEU A 116 7.06 4.39 31.18
C LEU A 116 6.00 3.46 31.77
N THR A 117 5.01 3.04 30.98
CA THR A 117 3.98 2.10 31.41
C THR A 117 4.59 0.77 31.82
N TRP A 118 5.52 0.22 31.02
CA TRP A 118 6.23 -1.01 31.35
C TRP A 118 7.03 -0.86 32.66
N PHE A 119 7.77 0.24 32.82
CA PHE A 119 8.54 0.52 34.04
C PHE A 119 7.64 0.59 35.28
N VAL A 120 6.51 1.35 35.20
CA VAL A 120 5.56 1.47 36.30
C VAL A 120 4.98 0.11 36.71
N LEU A 121 4.56 -0.70 35.73
CA LEU A 121 4.04 -2.05 36.00
C LEU A 121 5.11 -2.95 36.65
N SER A 122 6.37 -2.88 36.18
CA SER A 122 7.47 -3.64 36.78
C SER A 122 7.75 -3.23 38.21
N VAL A 123 7.67 -1.93 38.52
CA VAL A 123 7.85 -1.45 39.90
C VAL A 123 6.69 -1.89 40.79
N LEU A 124 5.44 -1.83 40.34
CA LEU A 124 4.27 -2.30 41.07
C LEU A 124 4.38 -3.79 41.41
N ASP A 125 4.87 -4.61 40.46
CA ASP A 125 5.09 -6.03 40.67
C ASP A 125 6.15 -6.31 41.76
N VAL A 126 7.27 -5.60 41.74
CA VAL A 126 8.31 -5.69 42.78
C VAL A 126 7.78 -5.29 44.18
N VAL A 127 6.89 -4.31 44.25
CA VAL A 127 6.26 -3.90 45.52
C VAL A 127 5.21 -4.91 45.99
N GLY A 128 4.82 -5.88 45.13
CA GLY A 128 3.88 -6.95 45.47
C GLY A 128 2.41 -6.63 45.09
N VAL A 129 2.19 -5.59 44.30
CA VAL A 129 0.87 -5.28 43.72
C VAL A 129 0.57 -6.23 42.59
N ASN A 130 -0.60 -6.88 42.59
CA ASN A 130 -1.01 -7.73 41.49
C ASN A 130 -1.21 -6.92 40.20
N VAL A 131 -0.32 -7.11 39.23
CA VAL A 131 -0.36 -6.40 37.93
C VAL A 131 -1.25 -7.07 36.89
N ALA A 132 -1.77 -8.28 37.15
CA ALA A 132 -2.60 -9.01 36.21
C ALA A 132 -3.83 -8.21 35.68
N PRO A 133 -4.58 -7.44 36.50
CA PRO A 133 -5.71 -6.63 36.02
C PRO A 133 -5.25 -5.50 35.06
N PHE A 134 -4.08 -4.93 35.28
CA PHE A 134 -3.53 -3.88 34.42
C PHE A 134 -3.08 -4.45 33.08
N ILE A 135 -2.44 -5.64 33.08
CA ILE A 135 -2.06 -6.34 31.86
C ILE A 135 -3.30 -6.75 31.06
N ALA A 136 -4.36 -7.27 31.73
CA ALA A 136 -5.61 -7.60 31.06
C ALA A 136 -6.26 -6.35 30.41
N SER A 137 -6.30 -5.24 31.13
CA SER A 137 -6.83 -3.97 30.61
C SER A 137 -6.00 -3.43 29.44
N ALA A 138 -4.66 -3.49 29.53
CA ALA A 138 -3.76 -3.12 28.44
C ALA A 138 -3.96 -4.02 27.21
N GLY A 139 -4.25 -5.33 27.43
CA GLY A 139 -4.61 -6.27 26.36
C GLY A 139 -5.86 -5.84 25.58
N ILE A 140 -6.93 -5.44 26.30
CA ILE A 140 -8.17 -4.92 25.67
C ILE A 140 -7.86 -3.67 24.83
N VAL A 141 -7.10 -2.72 25.38
CA VAL A 141 -6.67 -1.52 24.65
C VAL A 141 -5.83 -1.89 23.44
N GLY A 142 -4.93 -2.87 23.57
CA GLY A 142 -4.11 -3.38 22.46
C GLY A 142 -4.94 -3.97 21.31
N VAL A 143 -5.98 -4.75 21.64
CA VAL A 143 -6.92 -5.29 20.66
C VAL A 143 -7.68 -4.18 19.95
N ALA A 144 -8.19 -3.17 20.69
CA ALA A 144 -8.88 -2.03 20.10
C ALA A 144 -7.98 -1.22 19.15
N LEU A 145 -6.72 -0.99 19.53
CA LEU A 145 -5.73 -0.33 18.68
C LEU A 145 -5.40 -1.18 17.45
N GLY A 146 -5.32 -2.50 17.59
CA GLY A 146 -5.09 -3.45 16.51
C GLY A 146 -6.20 -3.39 15.44
N PHE A 147 -7.48 -3.37 15.87
CA PHE A 147 -8.61 -3.16 14.96
C PHE A 147 -8.56 -1.78 14.29
N GLY A 148 -8.20 -0.73 15.04
CA GLY A 148 -8.02 0.61 14.46
C GLY A 148 -6.90 0.69 13.42
N ALA A 149 -5.84 -0.13 13.55
CA ALA A 149 -4.70 -0.19 12.63
C ALA A 149 -4.84 -1.25 11.52
N GLN A 150 -5.89 -2.04 11.48
CA GLN A 150 -6.07 -3.17 10.56
C GLN A 150 -5.88 -2.78 9.08
N ASN A 151 -6.43 -1.66 8.65
CA ASN A 151 -6.31 -1.19 7.27
C ASN A 151 -4.86 -0.83 6.93
N LEU A 152 -4.11 -0.27 7.88
CA LEU A 152 -2.70 0.04 7.68
C LEU A 152 -1.88 -1.25 7.43
N VAL A 153 -2.11 -2.28 8.23
CA VAL A 153 -1.44 -3.58 8.06
C VAL A 153 -1.81 -4.20 6.71
N ARG A 154 -3.09 -4.16 6.32
CA ARG A 154 -3.55 -4.63 5.00
C ARG A 154 -2.83 -3.90 3.87
N ASP A 155 -2.77 -2.55 3.91
CA ASP A 155 -2.11 -1.74 2.88
C ASP A 155 -0.64 -2.16 2.69
N PHE A 156 0.09 -2.36 3.80
CA PHE A 156 1.49 -2.75 3.76
C PHE A 156 1.70 -4.17 3.22
N LEU A 157 0.92 -5.13 3.68
CA LEU A 157 1.03 -6.51 3.21
C LEU A 157 0.69 -6.61 1.73
N SER A 158 -0.40 -5.98 1.28
CA SER A 158 -0.76 -5.93 -0.15
C SER A 158 0.37 -5.32 -0.98
N GLY A 159 0.95 -4.19 -0.56
CA GLY A 159 2.06 -3.55 -1.26
C GLY A 159 3.31 -4.43 -1.34
N ILE A 160 3.63 -5.17 -0.29
CA ILE A 160 4.74 -6.13 -0.31
C ILE A 160 4.48 -7.24 -1.35
N PHE A 161 3.28 -7.84 -1.35
CA PHE A 161 2.94 -8.91 -2.29
C PHE A 161 2.90 -8.40 -3.73
N MET A 162 2.32 -7.23 -4.01
CA MET A 162 2.33 -6.61 -5.33
C MET A 162 3.74 -6.45 -5.90
N LEU A 163 4.71 -6.05 -5.05
CA LEU A 163 6.11 -5.93 -5.45
C LEU A 163 6.81 -7.28 -5.60
N LEU A 164 6.52 -8.26 -4.73
CA LEU A 164 7.13 -9.59 -4.80
C LEU A 164 6.64 -10.41 -5.99
N GLU A 165 5.38 -10.24 -6.37
CA GLU A 165 4.74 -10.94 -7.48
C GLU A 165 4.95 -10.22 -8.83
N ASP A 166 5.59 -9.03 -8.82
CA ASP A 166 5.83 -8.22 -10.02
C ASP A 166 4.55 -7.99 -10.85
N GLN A 167 3.42 -7.68 -10.15
CA GLN A 167 2.13 -7.49 -10.81
C GLN A 167 2.15 -6.29 -11.74
N TYR A 168 2.89 -5.23 -11.39
CA TYR A 168 3.12 -4.04 -12.22
C TYR A 168 4.33 -3.23 -11.72
N GLY A 169 4.92 -2.47 -12.64
CA GLY A 169 6.06 -1.59 -12.39
C GLY A 169 5.80 -0.13 -12.73
N VAL A 170 6.77 0.73 -12.43
CA VAL A 170 6.73 2.15 -12.85
C VAL A 170 6.78 2.25 -14.36
N GLY A 171 5.82 2.95 -14.94
CA GLY A 171 5.65 3.12 -16.38
C GLY A 171 4.57 2.23 -16.99
N ASP A 172 4.10 1.19 -16.30
CA ASP A 172 2.98 0.38 -16.77
C ASP A 172 1.67 1.16 -16.74
N VAL A 173 0.79 0.85 -17.67
CA VAL A 173 -0.59 1.30 -17.65
C VAL A 173 -1.44 0.23 -16.99
N VAL A 174 -2.07 0.60 -15.87
CA VAL A 174 -2.83 -0.34 -15.04
C VAL A 174 -4.24 0.16 -14.76
N ASP A 175 -5.15 -0.78 -14.60
CA ASP A 175 -6.49 -0.61 -14.02
C ASP A 175 -6.50 -1.17 -12.60
N LEU A 176 -6.66 -0.31 -11.60
CA LEU A 176 -6.73 -0.67 -10.19
C LEU A 176 -8.19 -0.75 -9.67
N GLY A 177 -9.16 -0.73 -10.57
CA GLY A 177 -10.60 -0.76 -10.30
C GLY A 177 -11.23 0.63 -10.34
N GLU A 178 -10.96 1.49 -9.39
CA GLU A 178 -11.52 2.86 -9.35
C GLU A 178 -10.71 3.87 -10.20
N ALA A 179 -9.47 3.55 -10.53
CA ALA A 179 -8.60 4.42 -11.31
C ALA A 179 -7.77 3.62 -12.30
N THR A 180 -7.67 4.15 -13.52
CA THR A 180 -6.85 3.61 -14.61
C THR A 180 -5.82 4.66 -15.04
N GLY A 181 -4.56 4.27 -15.19
CA GLY A 181 -3.51 5.21 -15.61
C GLY A 181 -2.13 4.61 -15.59
N THR A 182 -1.14 5.45 -15.87
CA THR A 182 0.29 5.07 -15.85
C THR A 182 0.82 5.13 -14.42
N VAL A 183 1.52 4.10 -14.00
CA VAL A 183 2.15 4.00 -12.68
C VAL A 183 3.34 4.97 -12.61
N GLU A 184 3.29 5.93 -11.70
CA GLU A 184 4.40 6.86 -11.40
C GLU A 184 5.31 6.36 -10.28
N SER A 185 4.72 5.71 -9.27
CA SER A 185 5.49 5.12 -8.17
C SER A 185 4.70 4.03 -7.47
N VAL A 186 5.40 2.99 -7.04
CA VAL A 186 4.87 1.92 -6.22
C VAL A 186 5.49 2.01 -4.83
N GLY A 187 4.69 2.37 -3.84
CA GLY A 187 5.10 2.39 -2.43
C GLY A 187 4.57 1.17 -1.69
N LEU A 188 5.07 0.93 -0.47
CA LEU A 188 4.58 -0.17 0.37
C LEU A 188 3.09 -0.02 0.76
N ARG A 189 2.62 1.21 0.93
CA ARG A 189 1.25 1.48 1.36
C ARG A 189 0.37 2.02 0.24
N VAL A 190 0.95 2.82 -0.66
CA VAL A 190 0.22 3.59 -1.68
C VAL A 190 0.93 3.44 -3.01
N THR A 191 0.19 3.12 -4.04
CA THR A 191 0.58 3.22 -5.44
C THR A 191 0.07 4.53 -6.02
N THR A 192 0.92 5.24 -6.75
CA THR A 192 0.56 6.50 -7.41
C THR A 192 0.48 6.26 -8.90
N ILE A 193 -0.67 6.58 -9.49
CA ILE A 193 -0.89 6.49 -10.93
C ILE A 193 -1.35 7.85 -11.48
N ARG A 194 -1.10 8.09 -12.76
CA ARG A 194 -1.60 9.27 -13.47
C ARG A 194 -2.49 8.85 -14.61
N ASP A 195 -3.71 9.38 -14.61
CA ASP A 195 -4.66 9.13 -15.69
C ASP A 195 -4.36 9.95 -16.95
N ILE A 196 -5.13 9.70 -18.01
CA ILE A 196 -4.98 10.40 -19.29
C ILE A 196 -5.31 11.91 -19.20
N ASN A 197 -6.08 12.33 -18.20
CA ASN A 197 -6.42 13.73 -17.96
C ASN A 197 -5.35 14.45 -17.15
N GLY A 198 -4.29 13.74 -16.72
CA GLY A 198 -3.21 14.28 -15.90
C GLY A 198 -3.50 14.25 -14.40
N THR A 199 -4.64 13.70 -13.96
CA THR A 199 -4.97 13.55 -12.54
C THR A 199 -4.06 12.52 -11.89
N VAL A 200 -3.52 12.86 -10.74
CA VAL A 200 -2.69 11.95 -9.93
C VAL A 200 -3.57 11.28 -8.88
N TRP A 201 -3.69 9.96 -8.98
CA TRP A 201 -4.42 9.11 -8.05
C TRP A 201 -3.49 8.46 -7.05
N TYR A 202 -3.85 8.52 -5.78
CA TYR A 202 -3.13 7.87 -4.67
C TYR A 202 -3.95 6.68 -4.18
N CYS A 203 -3.72 5.52 -4.77
CA CYS A 203 -4.46 4.30 -4.48
C CYS A 203 -3.84 3.57 -3.29
N ARG A 204 -4.62 3.30 -2.24
CA ARG A 204 -4.16 2.49 -1.11
C ARG A 204 -4.07 1.02 -1.53
N ASN A 205 -2.90 0.40 -1.34
CA ASN A 205 -2.67 -0.96 -1.82
C ASN A 205 -3.66 -1.98 -1.23
N GLY A 206 -4.10 -1.80 0.01
CA GLY A 206 -5.07 -2.68 0.66
C GLY A 206 -6.52 -2.54 0.15
N GLU A 207 -6.83 -1.54 -0.67
CA GLU A 207 -8.13 -1.35 -1.31
C GLU A 207 -8.15 -1.84 -2.76
N VAL A 208 -6.98 -2.13 -3.33
CA VAL A 208 -6.86 -2.71 -4.67
C VAL A 208 -7.22 -4.19 -4.59
N LEU A 209 -8.40 -4.56 -5.09
CA LEU A 209 -8.91 -5.93 -5.08
C LEU A 209 -8.46 -6.74 -6.29
N ARG A 210 -8.20 -6.06 -7.40
CA ARG A 210 -7.73 -6.64 -8.66
C ARG A 210 -6.81 -5.65 -9.36
N VAL A 211 -5.88 -6.17 -10.13
CA VAL A 211 -5.00 -5.40 -11.00
C VAL A 211 -5.18 -5.88 -12.43
N GLY A 212 -5.48 -4.96 -13.35
CA GLY A 212 -5.40 -5.20 -14.76
C GLY A 212 -4.17 -4.49 -15.32
N ASN A 213 -3.11 -5.22 -15.66
CA ASN A 213 -1.93 -4.64 -16.30
C ASN A 213 -2.09 -4.67 -17.83
N MET A 214 -2.16 -3.47 -18.45
CA MET A 214 -2.33 -3.32 -19.90
C MET A 214 -0.99 -3.21 -20.65
N SER A 215 0.13 -3.41 -19.94
CA SER A 215 1.48 -3.22 -20.48
C SER A 215 2.37 -4.45 -20.30
N GLN A 216 1.90 -5.51 -19.63
CA GLN A 216 2.73 -6.66 -19.33
C GLN A 216 2.83 -7.62 -20.52
N GLY A 217 4.02 -7.74 -21.09
CA GLY A 217 4.33 -8.63 -22.21
C GLY A 217 3.86 -8.08 -23.55
N PHE A 218 2.56 -7.99 -23.78
CA PHE A 218 1.95 -7.43 -24.99
C PHE A 218 0.68 -6.64 -24.64
N ALA A 219 0.20 -5.87 -25.61
CA ALA A 219 -1.08 -5.20 -25.55
C ALA A 219 -1.92 -5.55 -26.79
N VAL A 220 -3.23 -5.39 -26.68
CA VAL A 220 -4.14 -5.64 -27.80
C VAL A 220 -4.87 -4.35 -28.15
N ALA A 221 -4.75 -3.93 -29.41
CA ALA A 221 -5.62 -2.90 -29.99
C ALA A 221 -6.92 -3.58 -30.39
N VAL A 222 -8.02 -3.25 -29.73
CA VAL A 222 -9.36 -3.75 -30.02
C VAL A 222 -10.12 -2.66 -30.74
N LEU A 223 -10.58 -2.93 -31.99
CA LEU A 223 -11.41 -2.03 -32.76
C LEU A 223 -12.81 -2.60 -32.88
N ASP A 224 -13.77 -1.85 -32.38
CA ASP A 224 -15.17 -2.08 -32.55
C ASP A 224 -15.69 -1.10 -33.63
N LEU A 225 -16.13 -1.66 -34.75
CA LEU A 225 -16.56 -0.92 -35.94
C LEU A 225 -18.08 -1.08 -36.08
N PRO A 226 -18.84 -0.05 -35.69
CA PRO A 226 -20.29 -0.09 -35.86
C PRO A 226 -20.69 0.18 -37.29
N ILE A 227 -21.50 -0.70 -37.90
CA ILE A 227 -22.11 -0.56 -39.22
C ILE A 227 -23.62 -0.66 -39.12
N SER A 228 -24.35 -0.16 -40.14
CA SER A 228 -25.79 -0.30 -40.20
C SER A 228 -26.18 -1.78 -40.30
N HIS A 229 -27.28 -2.19 -39.65
CA HIS A 229 -27.78 -3.56 -39.77
C HIS A 229 -28.24 -3.90 -41.21
N THR A 230 -28.46 -2.89 -42.07
CA THR A 230 -28.78 -3.05 -43.48
C THR A 230 -27.54 -3.20 -44.37
N ALA A 231 -26.33 -2.98 -43.83
CA ALA A 231 -25.10 -3.13 -44.59
C ALA A 231 -24.77 -4.59 -44.82
N ASN A 232 -24.03 -4.86 -45.90
CA ASN A 232 -23.47 -6.21 -46.12
C ASN A 232 -22.28 -6.45 -45.16
N ILE A 233 -22.53 -7.28 -44.16
CA ILE A 233 -21.54 -7.58 -43.10
C ILE A 233 -20.29 -8.23 -43.65
N GLU A 234 -20.44 -9.20 -44.58
CA GLU A 234 -19.32 -9.92 -45.16
C GLU A 234 -18.40 -8.97 -45.94
N HIS A 235 -19.00 -8.10 -46.76
CA HIS A 235 -18.25 -7.08 -47.52
C HIS A 235 -17.55 -6.07 -46.54
N ALA A 236 -18.22 -5.66 -45.45
CA ALA A 236 -17.59 -4.80 -44.45
C ALA A 236 -16.40 -5.45 -43.74
N CYS A 237 -16.48 -6.76 -43.43
CA CYS A 237 -15.37 -7.52 -42.88
C CYS A 237 -14.20 -7.60 -43.87
N GLU A 238 -14.47 -7.90 -45.17
CA GLU A 238 -13.42 -7.96 -46.21
C GLU A 238 -12.72 -6.62 -46.42
N VAL A 239 -13.46 -5.51 -46.46
CA VAL A 239 -12.90 -4.15 -46.57
C VAL A 239 -12.04 -3.81 -45.35
N ALA A 240 -12.52 -4.08 -44.16
CA ALA A 240 -11.80 -3.81 -42.91
C ALA A 240 -10.51 -4.66 -42.82
N GLU A 241 -10.57 -5.96 -43.16
CA GLU A 241 -9.42 -6.85 -43.14
C GLU A 241 -8.36 -6.42 -44.17
N ARG A 242 -8.77 -6.09 -45.38
CA ARG A 242 -7.87 -5.61 -46.43
C ARG A 242 -7.20 -4.29 -46.05
N THR A 243 -7.95 -3.34 -45.49
CA THR A 243 -7.43 -2.05 -45.02
C THR A 243 -6.42 -2.25 -43.92
N THR A 244 -6.75 -3.10 -42.94
CA THR A 244 -5.87 -3.42 -41.82
C THR A 244 -4.57 -4.09 -42.31
N ALA A 245 -4.68 -5.04 -43.24
CA ALA A 245 -3.52 -5.68 -43.82
C ALA A 245 -2.64 -4.72 -44.65
N SER A 246 -3.24 -3.71 -45.30
CA SER A 246 -2.47 -2.68 -46.01
C SER A 246 -1.73 -1.75 -45.07
N MET A 247 -2.34 -1.34 -43.97
CA MET A 247 -1.71 -0.54 -42.90
C MET A 247 -0.50 -1.26 -42.29
N VAL A 248 -0.63 -2.55 -41.99
CA VAL A 248 0.51 -3.37 -41.49
C VAL A 248 1.67 -3.39 -42.50
N LYS A 249 1.36 -3.47 -43.77
CA LYS A 249 2.37 -3.49 -44.85
C LYS A 249 2.99 -2.11 -45.13
N SER A 250 2.35 -1.02 -44.76
CA SER A 250 2.87 0.35 -44.98
C SER A 250 4.17 0.66 -44.23
N GLY A 251 4.52 -0.13 -43.23
CA GLY A 251 5.76 -0.02 -42.47
C GLY A 251 5.70 0.97 -41.28
N ASP A 252 4.68 1.81 -41.16
CA ASP A 252 4.58 2.82 -40.10
C ASP A 252 4.54 2.19 -38.71
N PHE A 253 4.00 0.98 -38.57
CA PHE A 253 3.85 0.24 -37.32
C PHE A 253 4.51 -1.15 -37.32
N GLU A 254 5.40 -1.44 -38.28
CA GLU A 254 6.05 -2.75 -38.43
C GLU A 254 6.72 -3.23 -37.12
N ASN A 255 7.35 -2.32 -36.41
CA ASN A 255 8.02 -2.64 -35.13
C ASN A 255 7.06 -2.69 -33.94
N ASP A 256 5.83 -2.22 -34.06
CA ASP A 256 4.86 -2.09 -32.97
C ASP A 256 3.83 -3.24 -32.97
N ILE A 257 3.63 -3.88 -34.13
CA ILE A 257 2.69 -5.00 -34.30
C ILE A 257 3.46 -6.30 -34.11
N LEU A 258 2.97 -7.18 -33.24
CA LEU A 258 3.62 -8.43 -32.86
C LEU A 258 3.08 -9.63 -33.65
N GLU A 259 1.80 -9.61 -33.99
CA GLU A 259 1.11 -10.69 -34.71
C GLU A 259 0.19 -10.10 -35.77
N PRO A 260 -0.13 -10.85 -36.84
CA PRO A 260 -1.08 -10.41 -37.86
C PRO A 260 -2.44 -10.02 -37.22
N PRO A 261 -3.15 -9.05 -37.83
CA PRO A 261 -4.51 -8.70 -37.39
C PRO A 261 -5.45 -9.90 -37.47
N GLU A 262 -6.35 -10.02 -36.52
CA GLU A 262 -7.38 -11.06 -36.46
C GLU A 262 -8.77 -10.41 -36.57
N MET A 263 -9.53 -10.81 -37.62
CA MET A 263 -10.94 -10.44 -37.77
C MET A 263 -11.80 -11.41 -36.96
N LEU A 264 -12.40 -10.94 -35.89
CA LEU A 264 -13.31 -11.75 -35.04
C LEU A 264 -14.75 -11.81 -35.58
N GLY A 265 -15.07 -10.97 -36.58
CA GLY A 265 -16.42 -10.88 -37.15
C GLY A 265 -17.40 -10.09 -36.24
N VAL A 266 -18.66 -10.50 -36.24
CA VAL A 266 -19.72 -9.81 -35.48
C VAL A 266 -19.55 -10.02 -33.98
N ASN A 267 -19.32 -8.93 -33.27
CA ASN A 267 -19.16 -8.91 -31.80
C ASN A 267 -20.48 -8.58 -31.06
N ALA A 268 -21.27 -7.68 -31.60
CA ALA A 268 -22.54 -7.27 -31.01
C ALA A 268 -23.55 -6.87 -32.08
N VAL A 269 -24.82 -7.08 -31.78
CA VAL A 269 -25.95 -6.67 -32.62
C VAL A 269 -26.96 -5.91 -31.76
N SER A 270 -27.37 -4.71 -32.22
CA SER A 270 -28.45 -3.95 -31.64
C SER A 270 -29.51 -3.66 -32.69
N ALA A 271 -30.59 -2.89 -32.36
CA ALA A 271 -31.71 -2.65 -33.25
C ALA A 271 -31.28 -2.05 -34.61
N ASP A 272 -30.30 -1.13 -34.57
CA ASP A 272 -29.90 -0.36 -35.76
C ASP A 272 -28.44 -0.58 -36.15
N THR A 273 -27.68 -1.34 -35.35
CA THR A 273 -26.24 -1.42 -35.46
C THR A 273 -25.75 -2.87 -35.34
N VAL A 274 -24.84 -3.25 -36.21
CA VAL A 274 -24.00 -4.43 -36.09
C VAL A 274 -22.57 -3.96 -35.84
N THR A 275 -21.93 -4.46 -34.78
CA THR A 275 -20.55 -4.13 -34.46
C THR A 275 -19.65 -5.29 -34.86
N ILE A 276 -18.72 -5.05 -35.78
CA ILE A 276 -17.67 -6.01 -36.12
C ILE A 276 -16.39 -5.67 -35.35
N ARG A 277 -15.62 -6.68 -34.97
CA ARG A 277 -14.42 -6.53 -34.16
C ARG A 277 -13.19 -7.05 -34.86
N ILE A 278 -12.14 -6.21 -34.82
CA ILE A 278 -10.78 -6.56 -35.22
C ILE A 278 -9.87 -6.42 -34.01
N THR A 279 -8.93 -7.33 -33.85
CA THR A 279 -7.90 -7.26 -32.83
C THR A 279 -6.51 -7.30 -33.44
N ILE A 280 -5.59 -6.52 -32.85
CA ILE A 280 -4.19 -6.50 -33.26
C ILE A 280 -3.33 -6.56 -32.02
N LYS A 281 -2.43 -7.54 -31.97
CA LYS A 281 -1.47 -7.67 -30.88
C LYS A 281 -0.29 -6.74 -31.11
N THR A 282 -0.03 -5.88 -30.14
CA THR A 282 0.96 -4.80 -30.25
C THR A 282 1.96 -4.81 -29.08
N ARG A 283 3.05 -4.09 -29.23
CA ARG A 283 3.92 -3.76 -28.10
C ARG A 283 3.17 -2.93 -27.05
N PRO A 284 3.49 -3.07 -25.77
CA PRO A 284 2.91 -2.28 -24.69
C PRO A 284 3.00 -0.78 -24.95
N GLY A 285 1.89 -0.07 -24.69
CA GLY A 285 1.81 1.38 -24.89
C GLY A 285 1.55 1.84 -26.34
N ARG A 286 1.62 0.94 -27.34
CA ARG A 286 1.42 1.26 -28.76
C ARG A 286 0.00 0.98 -29.26
N GLN A 287 -0.79 0.20 -28.52
CA GLN A 287 -2.16 -0.19 -28.89
C GLN A 287 -3.05 0.99 -29.23
N TRP A 288 -2.97 2.09 -28.50
CA TRP A 288 -3.81 3.27 -28.75
C TRP A 288 -3.41 4.04 -30.01
N ALA A 289 -2.11 4.07 -30.35
CA ALA A 289 -1.65 4.72 -31.57
C ALA A 289 -2.09 3.92 -32.81
N VAL A 290 -1.92 2.59 -32.77
CA VAL A 290 -2.37 1.65 -33.80
C VAL A 290 -3.91 1.75 -33.95
N GLN A 291 -4.64 1.73 -32.85
CA GLN A 291 -6.10 1.84 -32.83
C GLN A 291 -6.60 3.14 -33.48
N ARG A 292 -6.02 4.28 -33.15
CA ARG A 292 -6.41 5.58 -33.74
C ARG A 292 -6.16 5.63 -35.24
N ARG A 293 -5.00 5.17 -35.66
CA ARG A 293 -4.65 5.15 -37.11
C ARG A 293 -5.60 4.23 -37.86
N LEU A 294 -5.81 3.02 -37.37
CA LEU A 294 -6.65 2.04 -37.99
C LEU A 294 -8.13 2.49 -38.07
N HIS A 295 -8.64 3.15 -37.03
CA HIS A 295 -9.97 3.75 -37.08
C HIS A 295 -10.11 4.75 -38.24
N GLN A 296 -9.10 5.60 -38.43
CA GLN A 296 -9.09 6.58 -39.52
C GLN A 296 -9.09 5.92 -40.89
N ASP A 297 -8.16 4.96 -41.10
CA ASP A 297 -8.00 4.27 -42.39
C ASP A 297 -9.23 3.43 -42.76
N ILE A 298 -9.87 2.79 -41.76
CA ILE A 298 -11.09 2.00 -41.99
C ILE A 298 -12.31 2.89 -42.26
N LEU A 299 -12.45 4.01 -41.59
CA LEU A 299 -13.56 4.94 -41.86
C LEU A 299 -13.49 5.46 -43.30
N GLU A 300 -12.30 5.83 -43.76
CA GLU A 300 -12.09 6.24 -45.15
C GLU A 300 -12.42 5.09 -46.16
N ALA A 301 -11.95 3.89 -45.86
CA ALA A 301 -12.23 2.72 -46.70
C ALA A 301 -13.71 2.32 -46.71
N PHE A 302 -14.44 2.52 -45.63
CA PHE A 302 -15.88 2.28 -45.57
C PHE A 302 -16.68 3.29 -46.37
N ASP A 303 -16.28 4.58 -46.33
CA ASP A 303 -16.89 5.63 -47.13
C ASP A 303 -16.66 5.33 -48.65
N ASP A 304 -15.48 4.93 -49.07
CA ASP A 304 -15.15 4.57 -50.43
C ASP A 304 -15.95 3.34 -50.94
N ALA A 305 -16.24 2.41 -50.00
CA ALA A 305 -17.00 1.19 -50.30
C ALA A 305 -18.51 1.32 -50.13
N ASP A 306 -19.05 2.53 -49.91
CA ASP A 306 -20.47 2.84 -49.59
C ASP A 306 -21.07 1.97 -48.46
N ILE A 307 -20.23 1.65 -47.46
CA ILE A 307 -20.67 0.93 -46.24
C ILE A 307 -21.27 1.94 -45.27
N LYS A 308 -22.59 1.82 -45.04
CA LYS A 308 -23.35 2.79 -44.26
C LYS A 308 -23.02 2.71 -42.76
N ALA A 309 -22.74 3.87 -42.17
CA ALA A 309 -22.72 4.04 -40.70
C ALA A 309 -24.13 3.82 -40.10
N PRO A 310 -24.19 3.38 -38.81
CA PRO A 310 -25.48 3.05 -38.17
C PRO A 310 -26.46 4.22 -38.08
N TYR A 311 -25.98 5.45 -38.06
CA TYR A 311 -26.78 6.66 -37.93
C TYR A 311 -26.68 7.52 -39.19
N ALA A 312 -26.88 6.95 -40.36
CA ALA A 312 -27.27 7.75 -41.52
C ALA A 312 -28.66 8.31 -41.26
N LEU A 313 -28.81 9.17 -40.24
CA LEU A 313 -29.93 10.08 -40.13
C LEU A 313 -29.97 10.80 -41.49
N GLY A 314 -31.01 10.50 -42.27
CA GLY A 314 -31.23 11.15 -43.53
C GLY A 314 -31.02 12.65 -43.32
N ARG A 315 -30.19 13.27 -44.16
CA ARG A 315 -30.23 14.74 -44.31
C ARG A 315 -31.69 15.12 -44.24
N PRO A 316 -32.12 16.03 -43.34
CA PRO A 316 -33.49 16.56 -43.40
C PRO A 316 -33.68 17.00 -44.85
N GLY A 317 -34.60 16.33 -45.54
CA GLY A 317 -34.80 16.48 -46.97
C GLY A 317 -34.73 17.94 -47.36
N GLY A 318 -33.86 18.25 -48.29
CA GLY A 318 -33.91 19.54 -48.94
C GLY A 318 -35.34 19.74 -49.38
N VAL A 319 -36.00 20.73 -48.78
CA VAL A 319 -37.28 21.26 -49.28
C VAL A 319 -36.99 21.57 -50.73
N ALA A 320 -37.52 20.75 -51.64
CA ALA A 320 -37.54 21.05 -53.04
C ALA A 320 -38.19 22.45 -53.15
N ALA A 321 -37.39 23.44 -53.53
CA ALA A 321 -37.91 24.73 -53.94
C ALA A 321 -38.76 24.45 -55.16
N ASP A 322 -40.07 24.31 -54.92
CA ASP A 322 -41.09 24.30 -55.95
C ASP A 322 -41.06 25.70 -56.65
N SER A 323 -40.37 25.75 -57.78
CA SER A 323 -40.44 26.88 -58.68
C SER A 323 -41.81 26.81 -59.41
N GLY A 324 -42.79 27.27 -58.76
CA GLY A 324 -44.10 27.53 -59.32
C GLY A 324 -44.13 28.92 -59.95
N SER A 325 -44.24 28.91 -61.25
CA SER A 325 -44.61 29.97 -62.19
C SER A 325 -45.31 31.25 -61.71
#